data_4e44814c753d6653f7559875b71b6f63
#
_entry.id   4e44814c753d6653f7559875b71b6f63
#
_cell.length_a   1.000
_cell.length_b   1.000
_cell.length_c   1.000
_cell.angle_alpha   90.00
_cell.angle_beta   90.00
_cell.angle_gamma   90.00
#
_symmetry.space_group_name_H-M   'P 1'
#
loop_
_entity.id
_entity.type
_entity.pdbx_description
1 polymer ?
#
loop_
_entity_poly.entity_id
_entity_poly.type
_entity_poly.pdbx_seq_one_letter_code
_entity_poly.pdbx_strand_id
1 'polypeptide(L)'
;AFGQKAIKNNDKVVSTSAYVQRKGQLSPACFKHILTVFNQNLFNIQLFDHKYRIFAIDGSDFNQIWNPKSENIVGNLNHKGKPYCQIHVNALYDLLNNTYQDCIFQPKSKMDERKAAIQMLKKLNCGPYIVTMDRGYTGFNMIENCNRLPNCYYVIRTKTGYGAFKEVAELPNQECDKDIACWVTTSNYYYETHKATENVHLVNQHYRQYIK
;
A
#
# COMPACT_ATOMS: atom_id res chain seq x y z
N ALA A 1 -18.39 -18.92 15.96
CA ALA A 1 -19.10 -19.26 14.71
C ALA A 1 -18.70 -20.63 14.16
N PHE A 2 -17.40 -20.97 14.07
CA PHE A 2 -16.93 -22.25 13.51
C PHE A 2 -17.33 -23.45 14.40
N GLY A 3 -17.15 -23.32 15.71
CA GLY A 3 -17.52 -24.38 16.67
C GLY A 3 -19.04 -24.63 16.74
N GLN A 4 -19.86 -23.60 16.56
CA GLN A 4 -21.33 -23.75 16.55
C GLN A 4 -21.83 -24.53 15.32
N LYS A 5 -21.18 -24.36 14.17
CA LYS A 5 -21.53 -25.08 12.93
C LYS A 5 -21.13 -26.57 13.02
N ALA A 6 -19.95 -26.85 13.58
CA ALA A 6 -19.48 -28.21 13.81
C ALA A 6 -20.40 -28.98 14.78
N ILE A 7 -20.88 -28.34 15.86
CA ILE A 7 -21.83 -28.94 16.80
C ILE A 7 -23.15 -29.29 16.11
N LYS A 8 -23.66 -28.45 15.20
CA LYS A 8 -24.89 -28.75 14.45
C LYS A 8 -24.75 -29.94 13.49
N ASN A 9 -23.55 -30.20 13.00
CA ASN A 9 -23.29 -31.28 12.05
C ASN A 9 -22.77 -32.56 12.73
N ASN A 10 -22.78 -32.64 14.07
CA ASN A 10 -22.23 -33.76 14.84
C ASN A 10 -20.73 -34.03 14.59
N ASP A 11 -19.98 -33.04 14.12
CA ASP A 11 -18.56 -33.15 13.89
C ASP A 11 -17.77 -33.05 15.21
N LYS A 12 -16.65 -33.74 15.29
CA LYS A 12 -15.75 -33.65 16.45
C LYS A 12 -15.15 -32.22 16.53
N VAL A 13 -15.52 -31.47 17.53
CA VAL A 13 -14.94 -30.15 17.80
C VAL A 13 -13.58 -30.34 18.48
N VAL A 14 -12.52 -29.85 17.84
CA VAL A 14 -11.19 -29.85 18.42
C VAL A 14 -11.08 -28.85 19.57
N SER A 15 -10.26 -29.15 20.57
CA SER A 15 -9.99 -28.21 21.66
C SER A 15 -9.28 -26.96 21.15
N THR A 16 -9.46 -25.82 21.83
CA THR A 16 -8.77 -24.57 21.51
C THR A 16 -7.25 -24.75 21.46
N SER A 17 -6.70 -25.53 22.40
CA SER A 17 -5.26 -25.81 22.44
C SER A 17 -4.79 -26.58 21.21
N ALA A 18 -5.52 -27.63 20.80
CA ALA A 18 -5.19 -28.41 19.60
C ALA A 18 -5.29 -27.54 18.34
N TYR A 19 -6.29 -26.65 18.25
CA TYR A 19 -6.42 -25.70 17.15
C TYR A 19 -5.21 -24.73 17.08
N VAL A 20 -4.80 -24.15 18.20
CA VAL A 20 -3.67 -23.21 18.26
C VAL A 20 -2.36 -23.90 17.86
N GLN A 21 -2.12 -25.13 18.38
CA GLN A 21 -0.94 -25.90 18.02
C GLN A 21 -0.89 -26.23 16.52
N ARG A 22 -2.01 -26.67 15.95
CA ARG A 22 -2.08 -26.97 14.50
C ARG A 22 -1.93 -25.74 13.63
N LYS A 23 -2.54 -24.62 14.03
CA LYS A 23 -2.37 -23.35 13.34
C LYS A 23 -0.89 -22.90 13.29
N GLY A 24 -0.13 -23.12 14.37
CA GLY A 24 1.30 -22.80 14.43
C GLY A 24 2.18 -23.64 13.50
N GLN A 25 1.67 -24.76 12.99
CA GLN A 25 2.38 -25.63 12.03
C GLN A 25 2.17 -25.19 10.57
N LEU A 26 1.20 -24.31 10.30
CA LEU A 26 0.96 -23.81 8.94
C LEU A 26 2.02 -22.78 8.55
N SER A 27 2.65 -22.98 7.41
CA SER A 27 3.53 -21.96 6.84
C SER A 27 2.75 -20.71 6.45
N PRO A 28 3.24 -19.50 6.74
CA PRO A 28 2.65 -18.25 6.25
C PRO A 28 2.45 -18.22 4.71
N ALA A 29 3.33 -18.90 3.96
CA ALA A 29 3.21 -19.05 2.52
C ALA A 29 1.92 -19.74 2.07
N CYS A 30 1.36 -20.62 2.90
CA CYS A 30 0.08 -21.27 2.63
C CYS A 30 -1.06 -20.23 2.50
N PHE A 31 -1.12 -19.28 3.42
CA PHE A 31 -2.15 -18.23 3.38
C PHE A 31 -2.01 -17.33 2.16
N LYS A 32 -0.77 -17.01 1.77
CA LYS A 32 -0.50 -16.24 0.56
C LYS A 32 -0.93 -17.01 -0.70
N HIS A 33 -0.66 -18.31 -0.74
CA HIS A 33 -1.11 -19.17 -1.83
C HIS A 33 -2.64 -19.21 -1.92
N ILE A 34 -3.33 -19.40 -0.78
CA ILE A 34 -4.80 -19.37 -0.73
C ILE A 34 -5.34 -18.06 -1.26
N LEU A 35 -4.78 -16.92 -0.85
CA LEU A 35 -5.19 -15.60 -1.35
C LEU A 35 -5.00 -15.50 -2.87
N THR A 36 -3.87 -15.97 -3.39
CA THR A 36 -3.60 -15.98 -4.83
C THR A 36 -4.61 -16.83 -5.59
N VAL A 37 -4.84 -18.07 -5.14
CA VAL A 37 -5.80 -18.97 -5.79
C VAL A 37 -7.22 -18.41 -5.71
N PHE A 38 -7.60 -17.84 -4.57
CA PHE A 38 -8.90 -17.19 -4.41
C PHE A 38 -9.08 -16.06 -5.45
N ASN A 39 -8.10 -15.17 -5.59
CA ASN A 39 -8.17 -14.05 -6.52
C ASN A 39 -8.18 -14.51 -8.00
N GLN A 40 -7.48 -15.59 -8.33
CA GLN A 40 -7.49 -16.17 -9.68
C GLN A 40 -8.83 -16.79 -10.06
N ASN A 41 -9.62 -17.21 -9.08
CA ASN A 41 -10.92 -17.86 -9.27
C ASN A 41 -12.10 -16.92 -9.00
N LEU A 42 -11.85 -15.62 -8.90
CA LEU A 42 -12.94 -14.63 -8.83
C LEU A 42 -13.67 -14.59 -10.18
N PHE A 43 -14.99 -14.70 -10.10
CA PHE A 43 -15.89 -14.59 -11.24
C PHE A 43 -16.88 -13.44 -10.99
N ASN A 44 -17.48 -12.94 -12.06
CA ASN A 44 -18.40 -11.79 -12.01
C ASN A 44 -17.74 -10.53 -11.39
N ILE A 45 -16.51 -10.25 -11.79
CA ILE A 45 -15.76 -9.09 -11.33
C ILE A 45 -16.50 -7.82 -11.70
N GLN A 46 -16.83 -7.01 -10.70
CA GLN A 46 -17.43 -5.70 -10.90
C GLN A 46 -16.37 -4.70 -11.36
N LEU A 47 -16.73 -3.90 -12.36
CA LEU A 47 -15.85 -2.90 -12.96
C LEU A 47 -16.51 -1.53 -12.90
N PHE A 48 -15.71 -0.51 -12.62
CA PHE A 48 -16.12 0.88 -12.79
C PHE A 48 -16.16 1.23 -14.29
N ASP A 49 -17.25 1.85 -14.71
CA ASP A 49 -17.50 2.20 -16.11
C ASP A 49 -17.28 1.00 -17.07
N HIS A 50 -17.68 -0.21 -16.64
CA HIS A 50 -17.53 -1.47 -17.36
C HIS A 50 -16.10 -1.79 -17.86
N LYS A 51 -15.09 -1.08 -17.32
CA LYS A 51 -13.72 -1.14 -17.83
C LYS A 51 -12.67 -1.26 -16.73
N TYR A 52 -12.80 -0.51 -15.65
CA TYR A 52 -11.71 -0.34 -14.68
C TYR A 52 -11.96 -1.12 -13.39
N ARG A 53 -10.96 -1.81 -12.91
CA ARG A 53 -10.91 -2.21 -11.49
C ARG A 53 -10.49 -1.00 -10.65
N ILE A 54 -11.02 -0.89 -9.43
CA ILE A 54 -10.62 0.19 -8.51
C ILE A 54 -9.94 -0.42 -7.30
N PHE A 55 -8.68 -0.06 -7.10
CA PHE A 55 -7.89 -0.50 -5.96
C PHE A 55 -7.63 0.64 -4.99
N ALA A 56 -7.53 0.30 -3.71
CA ALA A 56 -6.97 1.17 -2.68
C ALA A 56 -5.70 0.54 -2.12
N ILE A 57 -4.71 1.38 -1.82
CA ILE A 57 -3.52 0.97 -1.08
C ILE A 57 -3.46 1.78 0.20
N ASP A 58 -3.29 1.05 1.31
CA ASP A 58 -3.10 1.66 2.62
C ASP A 58 -2.24 0.76 3.51
N GLY A 59 -1.62 1.38 4.52
CA GLY A 59 -0.81 0.73 5.52
C GLY A 59 -1.44 0.78 6.90
N SER A 60 -1.34 -0.31 7.66
CA SER A 60 -1.84 -0.39 9.02
C SER A 60 -0.86 -1.09 9.94
N ASP A 61 -0.80 -0.63 11.19
CA ASP A 61 0.08 -1.18 12.21
C ASP A 61 -0.66 -2.17 13.11
N PHE A 62 -0.07 -3.35 13.31
CA PHE A 62 -0.61 -4.38 14.18
C PHE A 62 0.35 -4.68 15.32
N ASN A 63 -0.13 -4.53 16.55
CA ASN A 63 0.62 -4.91 17.74
C ASN A 63 0.72 -6.43 17.81
N GLN A 64 1.91 -6.90 18.16
CA GLN A 64 2.20 -8.31 18.37
C GLN A 64 2.47 -8.61 19.83
N ILE A 65 2.33 -9.87 20.21
CA ILE A 65 2.75 -10.36 21.52
C ILE A 65 4.24 -10.06 21.68
N TRP A 66 4.63 -9.54 22.85
CA TRP A 66 6.02 -9.24 23.15
C TRP A 66 6.93 -10.47 22.98
N ASN A 67 7.96 -10.32 22.19
CA ASN A 67 9.00 -11.31 22.00
C ASN A 67 10.37 -10.58 21.91
N PRO A 68 11.27 -10.75 22.90
CA PRO A 68 12.56 -10.06 22.92
C PRO A 68 13.52 -10.48 21.81
N LYS A 69 13.22 -11.55 21.08
CA LYS A 69 13.98 -12.03 19.92
C LYS A 69 13.33 -11.65 18.58
N SER A 70 12.25 -10.87 18.59
CA SER A 70 11.56 -10.47 17.37
C SER A 70 12.30 -9.37 16.63
N GLU A 71 12.36 -9.46 15.31
CA GLU A 71 12.81 -8.36 14.45
C GLU A 71 11.81 -7.18 14.40
N ASN A 72 10.59 -7.40 14.91
CA ASN A 72 9.50 -6.41 14.91
C ASN A 72 9.49 -5.53 16.17
N ILE A 73 10.60 -5.47 16.91
CA ILE A 73 10.71 -4.61 18.09
C ILE A 73 10.77 -3.15 17.65
N VAL A 74 9.90 -2.35 18.28
CA VAL A 74 9.86 -0.89 18.16
C VAL A 74 10.24 -0.28 19.52
N GLY A 75 11.05 0.76 19.49
CA GLY A 75 11.59 1.41 20.69
C GLY A 75 12.95 0.86 21.08
N ASN A 76 13.66 1.66 21.87
CA ASN A 76 14.98 1.30 22.35
C ASN A 76 14.89 1.06 23.87
N LEU A 77 15.48 -0.01 24.35
CA LEU A 77 15.55 -0.36 25.78
C LEU A 77 16.14 0.78 26.66
N ASN A 78 16.85 1.73 26.03
CA ASN A 78 17.52 2.84 26.70
C ASN A 78 16.72 4.18 26.71
N HIS A 79 15.52 4.22 26.09
CA HIS A 79 14.67 5.43 26.07
C HIS A 79 13.45 5.29 26.98
N LYS A 80 12.88 6.45 27.39
CA LYS A 80 11.67 6.54 28.22
C LYS A 80 10.45 5.94 27.54
N GLY A 81 10.33 4.64 27.56
CA GLY A 81 9.19 3.91 27.02
C GLY A 81 9.50 2.41 26.98
N LYS A 82 8.51 1.59 27.31
CA LYS A 82 8.68 0.14 27.20
C LYS A 82 8.69 -0.23 25.72
N PRO A 83 9.67 -1.01 25.24
CA PRO A 83 9.67 -1.51 23.88
C PRO A 83 8.46 -2.43 23.67
N TYR A 84 7.95 -2.46 22.46
CA TYR A 84 6.82 -3.29 22.04
C TYR A 84 7.10 -3.92 20.68
N CYS A 85 6.33 -4.93 20.30
CA CYS A 85 6.44 -5.56 19.00
C CYS A 85 5.29 -5.09 18.11
N GLN A 86 5.63 -4.62 16.90
CA GLN A 86 4.64 -4.14 15.93
C GLN A 86 5.06 -4.49 14.51
N ILE A 87 4.12 -5.00 13.74
CA ILE A 87 4.27 -5.26 12.31
C ILE A 87 3.44 -4.25 11.52
N HIS A 88 3.99 -3.76 10.44
CA HIS A 88 3.30 -2.93 9.47
C HIS A 88 2.80 -3.77 8.31
N VAL A 89 1.54 -3.64 7.97
CA VAL A 89 0.90 -4.38 6.88
C VAL A 89 0.46 -3.39 5.82
N ASN A 90 1.04 -3.49 4.63
CA ASN A 90 0.58 -2.78 3.46
C ASN A 90 -0.38 -3.69 2.70
N ALA A 91 -1.53 -3.19 2.34
CA ALA A 91 -2.57 -3.94 1.65
C ALA A 91 -2.99 -3.28 0.34
N LEU A 92 -3.20 -4.10 -0.68
CA LEU A 92 -3.82 -3.74 -1.94
C LEU A 92 -5.22 -4.35 -1.96
N TYR A 93 -6.24 -3.52 -1.96
CA TYR A 93 -7.64 -3.90 -1.82
C TYR A 93 -8.48 -3.49 -3.01
N ASP A 94 -9.28 -4.40 -3.54
CA ASP A 94 -10.25 -4.11 -4.60
C ASP A 94 -11.55 -3.59 -3.99
N LEU A 95 -11.85 -2.33 -4.26
CA LEU A 95 -12.96 -1.62 -3.65
C LEU A 95 -14.33 -2.11 -4.13
N LEU A 96 -14.46 -2.51 -5.38
CA LEU A 96 -15.73 -2.94 -5.95
C LEU A 96 -16.03 -4.41 -5.63
N ASN A 97 -14.98 -5.22 -5.56
CA ASN A 97 -15.12 -6.65 -5.35
C ASN A 97 -14.91 -7.06 -3.89
N ASN A 98 -14.58 -6.11 -3.02
CA ASN A 98 -14.35 -6.33 -1.58
C ASN A 98 -13.32 -7.43 -1.29
N THR A 99 -12.21 -7.45 -2.02
CA THR A 99 -11.18 -8.48 -1.88
C THR A 99 -9.78 -7.89 -1.74
N TYR A 100 -8.95 -8.51 -0.89
CA TYR A 100 -7.52 -8.21 -0.85
C TYR A 100 -6.83 -8.87 -2.05
N GLN A 101 -6.05 -8.11 -2.79
CA GLN A 101 -5.29 -8.61 -3.94
C GLN A 101 -3.88 -9.05 -3.55
N ASP A 102 -3.21 -8.27 -2.72
CA ASP A 102 -1.90 -8.60 -2.14
C ASP A 102 -1.72 -7.89 -0.79
N CYS A 103 -0.80 -8.42 0.02
CA CYS A 103 -0.37 -7.82 1.28
C CYS A 103 1.14 -7.98 1.43
N ILE A 104 1.80 -6.92 1.92
CA ILE A 104 3.22 -6.94 2.27
C ILE A 104 3.38 -6.61 3.74
N PHE A 105 4.05 -7.51 4.46
CA PHE A 105 4.35 -7.38 5.89
C PHE A 105 5.78 -6.87 6.06
N GLN A 106 5.96 -5.86 6.91
CA GLN A 106 7.25 -5.24 7.20
C GLN A 106 7.41 -5.03 8.70
N PRO A 107 8.61 -5.20 9.27
CA PRO A 107 8.91 -4.68 10.60
C PRO A 107 8.64 -3.18 10.64
N LYS A 108 7.94 -2.68 11.67
CA LYS A 108 7.60 -1.24 11.78
C LYS A 108 8.82 -0.33 11.67
N SER A 109 9.96 -0.77 12.21
CA SER A 109 11.22 -0.02 12.17
C SER A 109 11.86 0.07 10.78
N LYS A 110 11.42 -0.76 9.83
CA LYS A 110 11.95 -0.86 8.46
C LYS A 110 10.86 -0.68 7.40
N MET A 111 9.71 -0.13 7.78
CA MET A 111 8.60 0.04 6.85
C MET A 111 8.94 1.05 5.75
N ASP A 112 8.50 0.73 4.54
CA ASP A 112 8.51 1.61 3.39
C ASP A 112 7.24 1.35 2.57
N GLU A 113 6.20 2.13 2.86
CA GLU A 113 4.86 1.99 2.27
C GLU A 113 4.89 2.20 0.75
N ARG A 114 5.67 3.18 0.27
CA ARG A 114 5.77 3.48 -1.16
C ARG A 114 6.42 2.35 -1.94
N LYS A 115 7.50 1.79 -1.39
CA LYS A 115 8.17 0.63 -1.98
C LYS A 115 7.27 -0.60 -1.99
N ALA A 116 6.54 -0.84 -0.90
CA ALA A 116 5.56 -1.92 -0.81
C ALA A 116 4.43 -1.75 -1.84
N ALA A 117 3.88 -0.54 -1.98
CA ALA A 117 2.87 -0.22 -2.98
C ALA A 117 3.35 -0.51 -4.39
N ILE A 118 4.52 -0.01 -4.77
CA ILE A 118 5.12 -0.26 -6.09
C ILE A 118 5.32 -1.76 -6.34
N GLN A 119 5.76 -2.52 -5.32
CA GLN A 119 5.95 -3.96 -5.43
C GLN A 119 4.64 -4.71 -5.66
N MET A 120 3.55 -4.30 -5.00
CA MET A 120 2.22 -4.90 -5.20
C MET A 120 1.67 -4.55 -6.58
N LEU A 121 1.75 -3.29 -7.00
CA LEU A 121 1.28 -2.84 -8.31
C LEU A 121 2.02 -3.53 -9.47
N LYS A 122 3.33 -3.73 -9.36
CA LYS A 122 4.12 -4.45 -10.38
C LYS A 122 3.74 -5.92 -10.56
N LYS A 123 3.07 -6.52 -9.58
CA LYS A 123 2.62 -7.91 -9.65
C LYS A 123 1.19 -8.03 -10.18
N LEU A 124 0.45 -6.91 -10.26
CA LEU A 124 -0.89 -6.95 -10.82
C LEU A 124 -0.86 -7.37 -12.28
N ASN A 125 -1.62 -8.43 -12.56
CA ASN A 125 -1.88 -8.89 -13.91
C ASN A 125 -3.39 -8.84 -14.15
N CYS A 126 -3.89 -7.67 -14.45
CA CYS A 126 -5.29 -7.43 -14.73
C CYS A 126 -5.42 -6.38 -15.86
N GLY A 127 -6.64 -6.22 -16.37
CA GLY A 127 -6.96 -5.15 -17.32
C GLY A 127 -6.74 -3.74 -16.73
N PRO A 128 -7.30 -2.71 -17.36
CA PRO A 128 -7.15 -1.34 -16.86
C PRO A 128 -7.64 -1.19 -15.41
N TYR A 129 -6.89 -0.45 -14.60
CA TYR A 129 -7.24 -0.21 -13.21
C TYR A 129 -6.91 1.20 -12.77
N ILE A 130 -7.63 1.66 -11.76
CA ILE A 130 -7.39 2.91 -11.06
C ILE A 130 -6.94 2.54 -9.65
N VAL A 131 -5.80 3.06 -9.20
CA VAL A 131 -5.37 2.92 -7.82
C VAL A 131 -5.52 4.23 -7.07
N THR A 132 -6.17 4.19 -5.92
CA THR A 132 -6.30 5.34 -5.02
C THR A 132 -5.36 5.20 -3.83
N MET A 133 -4.68 6.29 -3.50
CA MET A 133 -3.69 6.34 -2.43
C MET A 133 -3.82 7.65 -1.65
N ASP A 134 -3.49 7.61 -0.37
CA ASP A 134 -3.50 8.78 0.49
C ASP A 134 -2.27 9.69 0.24
N ARG A 135 -2.22 10.82 0.99
CA ARG A 135 -1.12 11.80 0.90
C ARG A 135 0.25 11.29 1.34
N GLY A 136 0.32 10.16 2.06
CA GLY A 136 1.57 9.52 2.47
C GLY A 136 2.33 8.97 1.27
N TYR A 137 1.62 8.58 0.22
CA TYR A 137 2.18 8.04 -1.01
C TYR A 137 2.66 9.12 -2.00
N THR A 138 2.36 10.40 -1.76
CA THR A 138 2.79 11.48 -2.64
C THR A 138 4.32 11.52 -2.77
N GLY A 139 4.80 11.40 -4.00
CA GLY A 139 6.24 11.48 -4.31
C GLY A 139 6.50 11.19 -5.78
N PHE A 140 7.49 11.88 -6.36
CA PHE A 140 7.85 11.74 -7.78
C PHE A 140 8.15 10.30 -8.18
N ASN A 141 8.84 9.55 -7.30
CA ASN A 141 9.14 8.14 -7.54
C ASN A 141 7.86 7.29 -7.65
N MET A 142 6.84 7.55 -6.81
CA MET A 142 5.56 6.85 -6.89
C MET A 142 4.84 7.19 -8.20
N ILE A 143 4.74 8.47 -8.53
CA ILE A 143 4.10 8.97 -9.75
C ILE A 143 4.75 8.35 -10.98
N GLU A 144 6.08 8.40 -11.06
CA GLU A 144 6.83 7.86 -12.21
C GLU A 144 6.70 6.34 -12.34
N ASN A 145 6.70 5.60 -11.21
CA ASN A 145 6.42 4.17 -11.27
C ASN A 145 5.00 3.88 -11.75
N CYS A 146 3.99 4.64 -11.31
CA CYS A 146 2.62 4.48 -11.81
C CYS A 146 2.52 4.81 -13.31
N ASN A 147 3.17 5.87 -13.78
CA ASN A 147 3.19 6.25 -15.20
C ASN A 147 3.80 5.16 -16.10
N ARG A 148 4.77 4.41 -15.58
CA ARG A 148 5.44 3.32 -16.33
C ARG A 148 4.71 1.99 -16.29
N LEU A 149 3.76 1.82 -15.39
CA LEU A 149 3.00 0.58 -15.30
C LEU A 149 1.91 0.54 -16.39
N PRO A 150 1.79 -0.58 -17.11
CA PRO A 150 0.76 -0.72 -18.13
C PRO A 150 -0.64 -0.69 -17.51
N ASN A 151 -1.56 -0.01 -18.15
CA ASN A 151 -2.96 0.07 -17.76
C ASN A 151 -3.21 0.64 -16.34
N CYS A 152 -2.23 1.31 -15.75
CA CYS A 152 -2.31 1.91 -14.42
C CYS A 152 -2.76 3.37 -14.54
N TYR A 153 -3.90 3.67 -13.93
CA TYR A 153 -4.37 5.02 -13.65
C TYR A 153 -4.31 5.22 -12.14
N TYR A 154 -4.05 6.44 -11.67
CA TYR A 154 -3.92 6.67 -10.23
C TYR A 154 -4.56 7.97 -9.77
N VAL A 155 -5.03 7.96 -8.54
CA VAL A 155 -5.50 9.12 -7.81
C VAL A 155 -4.75 9.17 -6.48
N ILE A 156 -3.86 10.14 -6.32
CA ILE A 156 -3.09 10.35 -5.10
C ILE A 156 -3.51 11.68 -4.49
N ARG A 157 -4.00 11.63 -3.24
CA ARG A 157 -4.24 12.85 -2.49
C ARG A 157 -2.91 13.54 -2.21
N THR A 158 -2.75 14.80 -2.56
CA THR A 158 -1.53 15.57 -2.32
C THR A 158 -1.66 16.46 -1.09
N LYS A 159 -0.52 16.87 -0.53
CA LYS A 159 -0.45 17.90 0.51
C LYS A 159 -0.53 19.28 -0.15
N THR A 160 -1.12 20.22 0.57
CA THR A 160 -1.04 21.65 0.28
C THR A 160 -0.16 22.31 1.35
N GLY A 161 0.67 23.30 0.99
CA GLY A 161 1.58 23.96 1.92
C GLY A 161 2.87 23.16 2.20
N TYR A 162 3.33 23.14 3.45
CA TYR A 162 4.60 22.50 3.82
C TYR A 162 4.63 21.02 3.47
N GLY A 163 5.64 20.62 2.70
CA GLY A 163 5.80 19.23 2.21
C GLY A 163 4.97 18.89 0.97
N ALA A 164 4.31 19.86 0.34
CA ALA A 164 3.78 19.74 -1.01
C ALA A 164 4.91 19.78 -2.05
N PHE A 165 4.63 19.32 -3.27
CA PHE A 165 5.52 19.62 -4.39
C PHE A 165 5.56 21.15 -4.58
N LYS A 166 6.72 21.68 -4.94
CA LYS A 166 6.90 23.12 -5.16
C LYS A 166 5.86 23.66 -6.14
N GLU A 167 5.67 22.97 -7.24
CA GLU A 167 4.75 23.32 -8.31
C GLU A 167 3.27 23.30 -7.86
N VAL A 168 2.92 22.43 -6.92
CA VAL A 168 1.59 22.38 -6.29
C VAL A 168 1.43 23.50 -5.26
N ALA A 169 2.49 23.79 -4.50
CA ALA A 169 2.47 24.85 -3.49
C ALA A 169 2.34 26.26 -4.11
N GLU A 170 2.81 26.43 -5.34
CA GLU A 170 2.74 27.69 -6.11
C GLU A 170 1.39 27.88 -6.82
N LEU A 171 0.49 26.89 -6.79
CA LEU A 171 -0.83 27.03 -7.38
C LEU A 171 -1.68 28.05 -6.59
N PRO A 172 -2.51 28.83 -7.28
CA PRO A 172 -3.40 29.76 -6.61
C PRO A 172 -4.41 29.01 -5.73
N ASN A 173 -4.84 29.64 -4.64
CA ASN A 173 -5.85 29.07 -3.74
C ASN A 173 -7.27 29.20 -4.34
N GLN A 174 -7.47 28.55 -5.46
CA GLN A 174 -8.74 28.48 -6.19
C GLN A 174 -8.89 27.10 -6.84
N GLU A 175 -10.10 26.76 -7.25
CA GLU A 175 -10.30 25.54 -8.02
C GLU A 175 -9.48 25.58 -9.31
N CYS A 176 -8.78 24.50 -9.57
CA CYS A 176 -7.98 24.38 -10.78
C CYS A 176 -7.86 22.92 -11.24
N ASP A 177 -7.62 22.79 -12.55
CA ASP A 177 -7.38 21.51 -13.22
C ASP A 177 -6.23 21.75 -14.21
N LYS A 178 -5.04 21.21 -13.91
CA LYS A 178 -3.81 21.54 -14.63
C LYS A 178 -2.90 20.33 -14.79
N ASP A 179 -2.23 20.29 -15.92
CA ASP A 179 -1.08 19.43 -16.12
C ASP A 179 0.18 20.13 -15.60
N ILE A 180 0.93 19.41 -14.78
CA ILE A 180 2.16 19.90 -14.18
C ILE A 180 3.31 19.00 -14.65
N ALA A 181 4.37 19.63 -15.16
CA ALA A 181 5.61 18.97 -15.53
C ALA A 181 6.72 19.38 -14.56
N CYS A 182 7.31 18.42 -13.90
CA CYS A 182 8.37 18.64 -12.91
C CYS A 182 9.67 17.99 -13.35
N TRP A 183 10.78 18.72 -13.27
CA TRP A 183 12.11 18.15 -13.42
C TRP A 183 12.57 17.58 -12.08
N VAL A 184 12.89 16.32 -12.06
CA VAL A 184 13.24 15.58 -10.84
C VAL A 184 14.68 15.11 -10.89
N THR A 185 15.40 15.37 -9.81
CA THR A 185 16.78 14.89 -9.60
C THR A 185 16.84 13.91 -8.42
N THR A 186 17.96 13.23 -8.27
CA THR A 186 18.21 12.33 -7.14
C THR A 186 18.32 13.07 -5.81
N SER A 187 18.66 14.36 -5.82
CA SER A 187 18.64 15.23 -4.62
C SER A 187 18.50 16.71 -5.01
N ASN A 188 17.95 17.54 -4.12
CA ASN A 188 17.86 18.98 -4.33
C ASN A 188 19.26 19.62 -4.50
N TYR A 189 20.24 19.14 -3.73
CA TYR A 189 21.63 19.59 -3.86
C TYR A 189 22.19 19.37 -5.26
N TYR A 190 21.92 18.20 -5.84
CA TYR A 190 22.38 17.87 -7.19
C TYR A 190 21.73 18.77 -8.24
N TYR A 191 20.44 19.08 -8.10
CA TYR A 191 19.73 20.00 -9.00
C TYR A 191 20.32 21.42 -9.00
N GLU A 192 20.62 21.95 -7.81
CA GLU A 192 21.18 23.31 -7.67
C GLU A 192 22.60 23.43 -8.19
N THR A 193 23.39 22.37 -8.05
CA THR A 193 24.80 22.37 -8.46
C THR A 193 25.05 21.94 -9.91
N HIS A 194 24.14 21.17 -10.51
CA HIS A 194 24.33 20.54 -11.82
C HIS A 194 23.09 20.73 -12.71
N LYS A 195 22.72 21.96 -12.98
CA LYS A 195 21.46 22.37 -13.65
C LYS A 195 21.10 21.69 -14.99
N ALA A 196 21.95 20.87 -15.55
CA ALA A 196 21.69 20.20 -16.83
C ALA A 196 22.51 18.91 -16.93
N THR A 197 22.09 17.84 -16.29
CA THR A 197 22.82 16.59 -16.37
C THR A 197 21.92 15.37 -16.47
N GLU A 198 22.55 14.28 -16.85
CA GLU A 198 22.00 12.97 -17.23
C GLU A 198 21.04 12.31 -16.21
N ASN A 199 20.94 12.85 -14.98
CA ASN A 199 20.11 12.31 -13.90
C ASN A 199 18.83 13.13 -13.60
N VAL A 200 18.43 13.99 -14.54
CA VAL A 200 17.20 14.79 -14.42
C VAL A 200 16.11 14.13 -15.23
N HIS A 201 14.99 13.81 -14.57
CA HIS A 201 13.83 13.19 -15.20
C HIS A 201 12.66 14.12 -15.21
N LEU A 202 11.97 14.24 -16.35
CA LEU A 202 10.71 14.94 -16.48
C LEU A 202 9.58 14.02 -16.01
N VAL A 203 8.82 14.47 -15.01
CA VAL A 203 7.63 13.80 -14.52
C VAL A 203 6.42 14.65 -14.82
N ASN A 204 5.49 14.11 -15.60
CA ASN A 204 4.22 14.73 -15.92
C ASN A 204 3.13 14.18 -15.02
N GLN A 205 2.29 15.06 -14.50
CA GLN A 205 1.10 14.67 -13.74
C GLN A 205 -0.05 15.62 -13.99
N HIS A 206 -1.26 15.09 -13.95
CA HIS A 206 -2.49 15.85 -13.92
C HIS A 206 -2.86 16.18 -12.48
N TYR A 207 -3.15 17.44 -12.20
CA TYR A 207 -3.48 17.92 -10.87
C TYR A 207 -4.84 18.62 -10.87
N ARG A 208 -5.71 18.21 -9.95
CA ARG A 208 -7.01 18.84 -9.73
C ARG A 208 -7.18 19.26 -8.28
N GLN A 209 -7.52 20.51 -8.07
CA GLN A 209 -7.81 21.09 -6.77
C GLN A 209 -9.27 21.52 -6.70
N TYR A 210 -9.94 21.09 -5.62
CA TYR A 210 -11.26 21.55 -5.25
C TYR A 210 -11.16 22.40 -3.98
N ILE A 211 -11.81 23.54 -3.96
CA ILE A 211 -12.00 24.34 -2.76
C ILE A 211 -13.27 23.85 -2.06
N LYS A 212 -13.18 23.61 -0.74
CA LYS A 212 -14.32 23.24 0.09
C LYS A 212 -15.03 24.47 0.59
#